data_ae5be14fe118b0578e481e82fa95eaac
#
_entry.id   ae5be14fe118b0578e481e82fa95eaac
#
_cell.length_a   1.000
_cell.length_b   1.000
_cell.length_c   1.000
_cell.angle_alpha   90.00
_cell.angle_beta   90.00
_cell.angle_gamma   90.00
#
_symmetry.space_group_name_H-M   'P 1'
#
loop_
_entity.id
_entity.type
_entity.pdbx_description
1 polymer ?
#
loop_
_entity_poly.entity_id
_entity_poly.type
_entity_poly.pdbx_seq_one_letter_code
_entity_poly.pdbx_strand_id
1 'polypeptide(L)'
;LFEDPEVLRLREERAQKREQRDARKRELQAEAKAALERANSKTVRKSEDAKRPSKIKQYKRKPLSNKRNSNQDVSAKLRKILGSADSQKAYKRLREADAFFQQDQFPEAKRKLAPLIKKAGKVSEIQELYGLICYRLNDYANAAFALEQFRSLAQSTERHPILMDCYRSESRWEDVKYLWGELADVSPDAATVAEGKIVYANSFADQGNYPKAINIL
;
A
#
# COMPACT_ATOMS: atom_id res chain seq x y z
N LEU A 1 13.16 -63.65 -25.82
CA LEU A 1 14.04 -62.54 -25.46
C LEU A 1 13.96 -62.39 -23.94
N PHE A 2 14.97 -62.95 -23.22
CA PHE A 2 15.06 -62.73 -21.77
C PHE A 2 15.62 -61.30 -21.54
N GLU A 3 14.88 -60.43 -20.86
CA GLU A 3 15.40 -59.15 -20.42
C GLU A 3 16.47 -59.39 -19.30
N ASP A 4 17.57 -58.66 -19.38
CA ASP A 4 18.65 -58.76 -18.41
C ASP A 4 18.14 -58.41 -16.99
N PRO A 5 18.36 -59.26 -15.98
CA PRO A 5 17.90 -59.06 -14.61
C PRO A 5 18.35 -57.74 -14.00
N GLU A 6 19.50 -57.20 -14.44
CA GLU A 6 20.04 -55.91 -13.99
C GLU A 6 19.19 -54.72 -14.53
N VAL A 7 18.72 -54.84 -15.77
CA VAL A 7 17.83 -53.84 -16.39
C VAL A 7 16.47 -53.76 -15.69
N LEU A 8 15.92 -54.94 -15.29
CA LEU A 8 14.67 -55.02 -14.53
C LEU A 8 14.83 -54.37 -13.17
N ARG A 9 15.89 -54.64 -12.42
CA ARG A 9 16.18 -53.97 -11.12
C ARG A 9 16.30 -52.47 -11.26
N LEU A 10 16.98 -51.99 -12.27
CA LEU A 10 17.12 -50.54 -12.51
C LEU A 10 15.78 -49.87 -12.88
N ARG A 11 14.91 -50.58 -13.58
CA ARG A 11 13.54 -50.11 -13.88
C ARG A 11 12.69 -50.02 -12.61
N GLU A 12 12.74 -51.01 -11.75
CA GLU A 12 12.04 -51.04 -10.48
C GLU A 12 12.54 -49.93 -9.53
N GLU A 13 13.84 -49.72 -9.42
CA GLU A 13 14.42 -48.66 -8.62
C GLU A 13 13.99 -47.24 -9.13
N ARG A 14 13.99 -47.06 -10.45
CA ARG A 14 13.48 -45.80 -11.05
C ARG A 14 11.99 -45.60 -10.83
N ALA A 15 11.20 -46.65 -10.88
CA ALA A 15 9.77 -46.61 -10.60
C ALA A 15 9.53 -46.24 -9.15
N GLN A 16 10.21 -46.87 -8.19
CA GLN A 16 10.11 -46.53 -6.75
C GLN A 16 10.56 -45.11 -6.46
N LYS A 17 11.64 -44.60 -7.08
CA LYS A 17 12.10 -43.22 -6.94
C LYS A 17 11.11 -42.20 -7.54
N ARG A 18 10.39 -42.56 -8.59
CA ARG A 18 9.31 -41.74 -9.17
C ARG A 18 8.11 -41.68 -8.23
N GLU A 19 7.67 -42.82 -7.71
CA GLU A 19 6.57 -42.92 -6.79
C GLU A 19 6.83 -42.14 -5.48
N GLN A 20 8.02 -42.27 -4.92
CA GLN A 20 8.43 -41.47 -3.74
C GLN A 20 8.43 -39.97 -4.02
N ARG A 21 8.89 -39.54 -5.22
CA ARG A 21 8.84 -38.12 -5.61
C ARG A 21 7.41 -37.61 -5.77
N ASP A 22 6.56 -38.42 -6.36
CA ASP A 22 5.16 -38.06 -6.57
C ASP A 22 4.37 -38.04 -5.26
N ALA A 23 4.65 -38.97 -4.34
CA ALA A 23 4.10 -38.96 -2.98
C ALA A 23 4.51 -37.67 -2.24
N ARG A 24 5.81 -37.36 -2.24
CA ARG A 24 6.32 -36.13 -1.60
C ARG A 24 5.76 -34.84 -2.22
N LYS A 25 5.55 -34.83 -3.54
CA LYS A 25 4.92 -33.70 -4.25
C LYS A 25 3.45 -33.52 -3.82
N ARG A 26 2.70 -34.63 -3.66
CA ARG A 26 1.31 -34.60 -3.18
C ARG A 26 1.25 -34.10 -1.73
N GLU A 27 2.16 -34.54 -0.89
CA GLU A 27 2.28 -34.09 0.51
C GLU A 27 2.56 -32.59 0.61
N LEU A 28 3.56 -32.08 -0.14
CA LEU A 28 3.87 -30.65 -0.20
C LEU A 28 2.69 -29.83 -0.75
N GLN A 29 1.94 -30.36 -1.74
CA GLN A 29 0.74 -29.67 -2.23
C GLN A 29 -0.38 -29.64 -1.20
N ALA A 30 -0.55 -30.72 -0.42
CA ALA A 30 -1.52 -30.77 0.65
C ALA A 30 -1.15 -29.79 1.80
N GLU A 31 0.13 -29.75 2.17
CA GLU A 31 0.63 -28.77 3.17
C GLU A 31 0.45 -27.32 2.68
N ALA A 32 0.79 -27.04 1.43
CA ALA A 32 0.60 -25.72 0.85
C ALA A 32 -0.87 -25.29 0.84
N LYS A 33 -1.77 -26.22 0.49
CA LYS A 33 -3.22 -25.99 0.53
C LYS A 33 -3.73 -25.75 1.95
N ALA A 34 -3.29 -26.54 2.91
CA ALA A 34 -3.64 -26.38 4.32
C ALA A 34 -3.09 -25.07 4.90
N ALA A 35 -1.87 -24.65 4.50
CA ALA A 35 -1.29 -23.37 4.88
C ALA A 35 -2.11 -22.19 4.32
N LEU A 36 -2.54 -22.29 3.06
CA LEU A 36 -3.39 -21.29 2.41
C LEU A 36 -4.77 -21.18 3.09
N GLU A 37 -5.38 -22.30 3.45
CA GLU A 37 -6.66 -22.32 4.19
C GLU A 37 -6.52 -21.72 5.59
N ARG A 38 -5.41 -22.00 6.29
CA ARG A 38 -5.10 -21.38 7.60
C ARG A 38 -4.84 -19.87 7.46
N ALA A 39 -4.18 -19.43 6.41
CA ALA A 39 -3.97 -18.01 6.12
C ALA A 39 -5.31 -17.32 5.83
N ASN A 40 -6.16 -17.92 4.99
CA ASN A 40 -7.48 -17.39 4.68
C ASN A 40 -8.39 -17.33 5.93
N SER A 41 -8.38 -18.36 6.79
CA SER A 41 -9.18 -18.35 8.02
C SER A 41 -8.71 -17.29 9.03
N LYS A 42 -7.40 -16.98 9.07
CA LYS A 42 -6.85 -15.88 9.89
C LYS A 42 -7.20 -14.50 9.31
N THR A 43 -7.24 -14.36 7.98
CA THR A 43 -7.66 -13.10 7.33
C THR A 43 -9.16 -12.87 7.49
N VAL A 44 -9.99 -13.90 7.41
CA VAL A 44 -11.44 -13.78 7.65
C VAL A 44 -11.73 -13.35 9.10
N ARG A 45 -11.07 -13.93 10.11
CA ARG A 45 -11.21 -13.49 11.51
C ARG A 45 -10.72 -12.05 11.75
N LYS A 46 -9.62 -11.64 11.10
CA LYS A 46 -9.16 -10.25 11.14
C LYS A 46 -10.12 -9.28 10.43
N SER A 47 -10.82 -9.72 9.37
CA SER A 47 -11.78 -8.91 8.64
C SER A 47 -13.10 -8.72 9.38
N GLU A 48 -13.48 -9.63 10.28
CA GLU A 48 -14.66 -9.49 11.14
C GLU A 48 -14.46 -8.45 12.25
N ASP A 49 -13.25 -8.38 12.82
CA ASP A 49 -12.88 -7.32 13.79
C ASP A 49 -12.67 -5.96 13.11
N ALA A 50 -12.38 -5.93 11.80
CA ALA A 50 -12.21 -4.72 11.01
C ALA A 50 -13.53 -4.10 10.50
N LYS A 51 -14.69 -4.69 10.80
CA LYS A 51 -16.02 -4.12 10.48
C LYS A 51 -16.44 -2.99 11.41
N ARG A 52 -15.52 -2.06 11.69
CA ARG A 52 -15.96 -0.70 12.04
C ARG A 52 -16.28 0.01 10.73
N PRO A 53 -17.52 0.49 10.52
CA PRO A 53 -17.81 1.33 9.37
C PRO A 53 -16.88 2.54 9.49
N SER A 54 -15.91 2.66 8.59
CA SER A 54 -15.17 3.91 8.44
C SER A 54 -16.22 4.96 8.11
N LYS A 55 -16.50 5.88 9.04
CA LYS A 55 -17.32 7.05 8.77
C LYS A 55 -16.52 7.92 7.81
N ILE A 56 -16.52 7.55 6.55
CA ILE A 56 -15.96 8.35 5.46
C ILE A 56 -16.79 9.61 5.43
N LYS A 57 -16.22 10.70 5.95
CA LYS A 57 -16.87 12.02 5.89
C LYS A 57 -16.99 12.39 4.42
N GLN A 58 -18.21 12.58 3.93
CA GLN A 58 -18.45 13.13 2.61
C GLN A 58 -17.82 14.52 2.54
N TYR A 59 -16.75 14.66 1.77
CA TYR A 59 -16.09 15.94 1.55
C TYR A 59 -16.87 16.75 0.51
N LYS A 60 -17.35 17.92 0.91
CA LYS A 60 -17.92 18.91 -0.02
C LYS A 60 -16.80 19.40 -0.94
N ARG A 61 -17.01 19.26 -2.24
CA ARG A 61 -16.08 19.67 -3.31
C ARG A 61 -15.70 21.14 -3.17
N LYS A 62 -14.38 21.43 -3.05
CA LYS A 62 -13.83 22.75 -3.32
C LYS A 62 -12.95 22.65 -4.56
N PRO A 63 -12.97 23.63 -5.47
CA PRO A 63 -12.08 23.61 -6.64
C PRO A 63 -10.61 23.63 -6.20
N LEU A 64 -9.79 22.81 -6.87
CA LEU A 64 -8.35 22.69 -6.63
C LEU A 64 -7.66 24.03 -6.89
N SER A 65 -7.03 24.61 -5.88
CA SER A 65 -6.20 25.80 -6.04
C SER A 65 -4.82 25.43 -6.55
N ASN A 66 -4.35 26.19 -7.54
CA ASN A 66 -3.04 26.04 -8.20
C ASN A 66 -1.88 26.14 -7.21
N LYS A 67 -1.05 25.09 -7.14
CA LYS A 67 0.18 25.05 -6.33
C LYS A 67 1.28 25.94 -6.92
N ARG A 68 1.49 27.10 -6.36
CA ARG A 68 2.80 27.79 -6.46
C ARG A 68 3.04 28.56 -5.16
N ASN A 69 3.87 27.99 -4.27
CA ASN A 69 4.64 28.57 -3.16
C ASN A 69 4.71 27.61 -1.95
N SER A 70 5.01 26.33 -2.19
CA SER A 70 4.93 25.30 -1.14
C SER A 70 5.90 25.51 0.05
N ASN A 71 7.11 26.01 -0.18
CA ASN A 71 8.11 26.14 0.89
C ASN A 71 7.84 27.27 1.89
N GLN A 72 7.33 28.42 1.43
CA GLN A 72 6.96 29.52 2.32
C GLN A 72 5.70 29.17 3.12
N ASP A 73 4.77 28.45 2.50
CA ASP A 73 3.53 28.00 3.14
C ASP A 73 3.80 26.98 4.27
N VAL A 74 4.67 25.99 4.05
CA VAL A 74 5.05 25.00 5.08
C VAL A 74 5.71 25.66 6.29
N SER A 75 6.63 26.62 6.06
CA SER A 75 7.29 27.35 7.15
C SER A 75 6.28 28.17 7.95
N ALA A 76 5.31 28.82 7.28
CA ALA A 76 4.25 29.59 7.94
C ALA A 76 3.29 28.67 8.75
N LYS A 77 2.90 27.50 8.19
CA LYS A 77 2.10 26.50 8.90
C LYS A 77 2.80 25.99 10.16
N LEU A 78 4.09 25.67 10.05
CA LEU A 78 4.89 25.23 11.20
C LEU A 78 5.01 26.33 12.28
N ARG A 79 5.20 27.59 11.87
CA ARG A 79 5.27 28.71 12.81
C ARG A 79 3.95 28.91 13.57
N LYS A 80 2.83 28.76 12.88
CA LYS A 80 1.48 28.86 13.49
C LYS A 80 1.24 27.77 14.55
N ILE A 81 1.77 26.56 14.33
CA ILE A 81 1.53 25.41 15.21
C ILE A 81 2.55 25.32 16.35
N LEU A 82 3.84 25.60 16.08
CA LEU A 82 4.95 25.34 17.00
C LEU A 82 5.57 26.62 17.60
N GLY A 83 5.19 27.79 17.09
CA GLY A 83 5.84 29.04 17.42
C GLY A 83 7.15 29.26 16.64
N SER A 84 7.76 30.45 16.78
CA SER A 84 8.89 30.89 15.96
C SER A 84 10.15 30.04 16.19
N ALA A 85 10.52 29.76 17.46
CA ALA A 85 11.73 29.05 17.79
C ALA A 85 11.77 27.58 17.34
N ASP A 86 10.65 26.86 17.53
CA ASP A 86 10.59 25.44 17.21
C ASP A 86 10.26 25.19 15.74
N SER A 87 9.63 26.16 15.04
CA SER A 87 9.29 26.04 13.63
C SER A 87 10.52 25.92 12.72
N GLN A 88 11.60 26.65 13.01
CA GLN A 88 12.83 26.55 12.23
C GLN A 88 13.49 25.17 12.37
N LYS A 89 13.54 24.64 13.60
CA LYS A 89 14.08 23.29 13.87
C LYS A 89 13.21 22.23 13.19
N ALA A 90 11.89 22.37 13.23
CA ALA A 90 10.94 21.49 12.57
C ALA A 90 11.10 21.53 11.05
N TYR A 91 11.20 22.70 10.46
CA TYR A 91 11.42 22.86 9.02
C TYR A 91 12.73 22.23 8.57
N LYS A 92 13.84 22.48 9.29
CA LYS A 92 15.13 21.85 9.00
C LYS A 92 15.01 20.31 9.03
N ARG A 93 14.36 19.77 10.06
CA ARG A 93 14.16 18.33 10.21
C ARG A 93 13.30 17.74 9.09
N LEU A 94 12.26 18.45 8.64
CA LEU A 94 11.44 18.04 7.50
C LEU A 94 12.29 17.98 6.22
N ARG A 95 13.13 18.98 5.98
CA ARG A 95 14.04 19.01 4.81
C ARG A 95 15.09 17.91 4.86
N GLU A 96 15.61 17.58 6.03
CA GLU A 96 16.52 16.43 6.20
C GLU A 96 15.81 15.11 5.91
N ALA A 97 14.57 14.94 6.37
CA ALA A 97 13.78 13.75 6.09
C ALA A 97 13.47 13.61 4.59
N ASP A 98 13.11 14.70 3.92
CA ASP A 98 12.91 14.74 2.48
C ASP A 98 14.20 14.39 1.72
N ALA A 99 15.36 14.92 2.13
CA ALA A 99 16.64 14.58 1.53
C ALA A 99 16.98 13.08 1.67
N PHE A 100 16.75 12.47 2.82
CA PHE A 100 16.88 11.02 2.99
C PHE A 100 15.92 10.24 2.11
N PHE A 101 14.66 10.70 1.98
CA PHE A 101 13.67 10.07 1.10
C PHE A 101 14.11 10.10 -0.37
N GLN A 102 14.66 11.23 -0.85
CA GLN A 102 15.18 11.34 -2.22
C GLN A 102 16.42 10.47 -2.49
N GLN A 103 17.11 10.03 -1.43
CA GLN A 103 18.26 9.11 -1.50
C GLN A 103 17.86 7.66 -1.23
N ASP A 104 16.56 7.34 -1.25
CA ASP A 104 16.01 6.01 -0.93
C ASP A 104 16.36 5.49 0.48
N GLN A 105 16.80 6.37 1.38
CA GLN A 105 17.11 6.06 2.78
C GLN A 105 15.86 6.18 3.65
N PHE A 106 14.86 5.31 3.39
CA PHE A 106 13.52 5.39 3.99
C PHE A 106 13.50 5.18 5.51
N PRO A 107 14.30 4.26 6.12
CA PRO A 107 14.35 4.11 7.57
C PRO A 107 14.85 5.38 8.27
N GLU A 108 15.89 6.03 7.72
CA GLU A 108 16.45 7.28 8.23
C GLU A 108 15.45 8.42 8.09
N ALA A 109 14.79 8.53 6.93
CA ALA A 109 13.73 9.49 6.68
C ALA A 109 12.60 9.33 7.70
N LYS A 110 12.12 8.10 7.97
CA LYS A 110 11.10 7.80 8.97
C LYS A 110 11.52 8.23 10.35
N ARG A 111 12.74 7.89 10.78
CA ARG A 111 13.30 8.27 12.09
C ARG A 111 13.39 9.79 12.27
N LYS A 112 13.79 10.53 11.22
CA LYS A 112 13.85 11.98 11.25
C LYS A 112 12.48 12.63 11.34
N LEU A 113 11.49 12.07 10.65
CA LEU A 113 10.15 12.65 10.57
C LEU A 113 9.26 12.30 11.76
N ALA A 114 9.47 11.17 12.44
CA ALA A 114 8.62 10.66 13.51
C ALA A 114 8.32 11.69 14.64
N PRO A 115 9.27 12.52 15.12
CA PRO A 115 8.96 13.53 16.12
C PRO A 115 8.01 14.63 15.61
N LEU A 116 8.01 14.91 14.29
CA LEU A 116 7.17 15.93 13.68
C LEU A 116 5.72 15.45 13.55
N ILE A 117 5.49 14.16 13.30
CA ILE A 117 4.15 13.57 13.25
C ILE A 117 3.39 13.85 14.55
N LYS A 118 4.05 13.73 15.70
CA LYS A 118 3.43 13.99 17.01
C LYS A 118 3.17 15.48 17.26
N LYS A 119 4.12 16.35 16.85
CA LYS A 119 4.09 17.79 17.19
C LYS A 119 3.37 18.64 16.15
N ALA A 120 3.49 18.30 14.88
CA ALA A 120 3.02 19.08 13.74
C ALA A 120 2.24 18.23 12.70
N GLY A 121 1.59 17.18 13.13
CA GLY A 121 0.82 16.27 12.25
C GLY A 121 -0.39 16.92 11.56
N LYS A 122 -0.72 18.17 11.90
CA LYS A 122 -1.72 18.98 11.18
C LYS A 122 -1.16 19.68 9.92
N VAL A 123 0.13 19.54 9.65
CA VAL A 123 0.76 20.03 8.41
C VAL A 123 0.67 18.95 7.36
N SER A 124 -0.05 19.21 6.27
CA SER A 124 -0.33 18.23 5.21
C SER A 124 0.93 17.62 4.61
N GLU A 125 1.96 18.43 4.40
CA GLU A 125 3.24 18.02 3.80
C GLU A 125 4.01 17.02 4.70
N ILE A 126 3.84 17.10 6.01
CA ILE A 126 4.43 16.14 6.95
C ILE A 126 3.70 14.78 6.84
N GLN A 127 2.38 14.80 6.74
CA GLN A 127 1.58 13.58 6.56
C GLN A 127 1.85 12.94 5.20
N GLU A 128 1.96 13.75 4.14
CA GLU A 128 2.30 13.28 2.81
C GLU A 128 3.64 12.55 2.80
N LEU A 129 4.70 13.22 3.26
CA LEU A 129 6.03 12.62 3.26
C LEU A 129 6.09 11.36 4.14
N TYR A 130 5.45 11.37 5.31
CA TYR A 130 5.42 10.21 6.19
C TYR A 130 4.67 9.03 5.56
N GLY A 131 3.53 9.29 4.92
CA GLY A 131 2.77 8.28 4.19
C GLY A 131 3.58 7.66 3.05
N LEU A 132 4.27 8.47 2.26
CA LEU A 132 5.16 7.99 1.19
C LEU A 132 6.33 7.15 1.73
N ILE A 133 6.96 7.57 2.82
CA ILE A 133 8.03 6.80 3.48
C ILE A 133 7.51 5.45 3.96
N CYS A 134 6.36 5.43 4.65
CA CYS A 134 5.75 4.19 5.14
C CYS A 134 5.39 3.26 3.98
N TYR A 135 4.85 3.79 2.89
CA TYR A 135 4.55 3.02 1.68
C TYR A 135 5.80 2.36 1.09
N ARG A 136 6.91 3.10 0.95
CA ARG A 136 8.18 2.56 0.46
C ARG A 136 8.80 1.51 1.41
N LEU A 137 8.42 1.51 2.67
CA LEU A 137 8.79 0.51 3.68
C LEU A 137 7.80 -0.65 3.78
N ASN A 138 6.80 -0.73 2.90
CA ASN A 138 5.70 -1.70 2.92
C ASN A 138 4.88 -1.67 4.24
N ASP A 139 4.92 -0.56 4.96
CA ASP A 139 4.13 -0.32 6.17
C ASP A 139 2.78 0.31 5.75
N TYR A 140 1.94 -0.50 5.08
CA TYR A 140 0.73 -0.02 4.43
C TYR A 140 -0.29 0.57 5.39
N ALA A 141 -0.42 0.03 6.60
CA ALA A 141 -1.33 0.55 7.61
C ALA A 141 -0.99 1.99 8.03
N ASN A 142 0.28 2.26 8.35
CA ASN A 142 0.73 3.61 8.69
C ASN A 142 0.75 4.54 7.47
N ALA A 143 1.03 4.01 6.28
CA ALA A 143 0.96 4.76 5.04
C ALA A 143 -0.48 5.23 4.76
N ALA A 144 -1.46 4.31 4.83
CA ALA A 144 -2.88 4.63 4.64
C ALA A 144 -3.36 5.67 5.65
N PHE A 145 -3.03 5.50 6.94
CA PHE A 145 -3.39 6.46 7.96
C PHE A 145 -2.86 7.87 7.66
N ALA A 146 -1.58 7.99 7.32
CA ALA A 146 -0.97 9.29 7.03
C ALA A 146 -1.51 9.92 5.74
N LEU A 147 -1.70 9.13 4.69
CA LEU A 147 -2.24 9.62 3.42
C LEU A 147 -3.72 10.04 3.53
N GLU A 148 -4.52 9.39 4.39
CA GLU A 148 -5.86 9.87 4.72
C GLU A 148 -5.82 11.22 5.45
N GLN A 149 -4.89 11.41 6.38
CA GLN A 149 -4.70 12.71 7.02
C GLN A 149 -4.27 13.77 5.98
N PHE A 150 -3.34 13.43 5.09
CA PHE A 150 -2.96 14.31 3.97
C PHE A 150 -4.16 14.69 3.11
N ARG A 151 -4.94 13.71 2.65
CA ARG A 151 -6.15 13.90 1.85
C ARG A 151 -7.13 14.86 2.55
N SER A 152 -7.37 14.65 3.85
CA SER A 152 -8.24 15.48 4.66
C SER A 152 -7.73 16.92 4.80
N LEU A 153 -6.43 17.11 5.00
CA LEU A 153 -5.81 18.43 5.22
C LEU A 153 -5.62 19.22 3.93
N ALA A 154 -5.15 18.55 2.88
CA ALA A 154 -4.84 19.16 1.59
C ALA A 154 -6.05 19.25 0.67
N GLN A 155 -7.10 18.44 0.91
CA GLN A 155 -8.25 18.29 0.01
C GLN A 155 -7.81 18.00 -1.43
N SER A 156 -6.83 17.09 -1.58
CA SER A 156 -6.18 16.74 -2.85
C SER A 156 -6.34 15.26 -3.14
N THR A 157 -6.52 14.94 -4.42
CA THR A 157 -6.62 13.57 -4.93
C THR A 157 -5.30 13.04 -5.49
N GLU A 158 -4.22 13.84 -5.47
CA GLU A 158 -2.93 13.50 -6.07
C GLU A 158 -2.30 12.20 -5.53
N ARG A 159 -2.57 11.85 -4.27
CA ARG A 159 -2.03 10.65 -3.63
C ARG A 159 -3.05 9.51 -3.53
N HIS A 160 -4.20 9.64 -4.21
CA HIS A 160 -5.21 8.58 -4.25
C HIS A 160 -4.67 7.25 -4.78
N PRO A 161 -3.87 7.18 -5.86
CA PRO A 161 -3.35 5.90 -6.34
C PRO A 161 -2.54 5.14 -5.28
N ILE A 162 -1.68 5.86 -4.54
CA ILE A 162 -0.86 5.25 -3.47
C ILE A 162 -1.74 4.83 -2.29
N LEU A 163 -2.70 5.65 -1.89
CA LEU A 163 -3.65 5.33 -0.82
C LEU A 163 -4.53 4.13 -1.20
N MET A 164 -5.00 4.08 -2.46
CA MET A 164 -5.73 2.93 -3.00
C MET A 164 -4.88 1.66 -2.96
N ASP A 165 -3.58 1.75 -3.27
CA ASP A 165 -2.67 0.60 -3.23
C ASP A 165 -2.43 0.11 -1.79
N CYS A 166 -2.34 1.02 -0.82
CA CYS A 166 -2.33 0.66 0.59
C CYS A 166 -3.59 -0.12 0.99
N TYR A 167 -4.78 0.37 0.62
CA TYR A 167 -6.04 -0.30 0.91
C TYR A 167 -6.18 -1.64 0.18
N ARG A 168 -5.70 -1.73 -1.06
CA ARG A 168 -5.62 -2.97 -1.82
C ARG A 168 -4.78 -4.03 -1.09
N SER A 169 -3.61 -3.62 -0.57
CA SER A 169 -2.72 -4.49 0.21
C SER A 169 -3.34 -4.97 1.53
N GLU A 170 -4.31 -4.22 2.07
CA GLU A 170 -5.10 -4.58 3.25
C GLU A 170 -6.44 -5.26 2.92
N SER A 171 -6.68 -5.59 1.64
CA SER A 171 -7.93 -6.18 1.15
C SER A 171 -9.18 -5.32 1.43
N ARG A 172 -9.03 -4.02 1.50
CA ARG A 172 -10.10 -3.04 1.74
C ARG A 172 -10.72 -2.58 0.42
N TRP A 173 -11.37 -3.49 -0.28
CA TRP A 173 -11.83 -3.31 -1.67
C TRP A 173 -12.86 -2.18 -1.85
N GLU A 174 -13.74 -1.97 -0.90
CA GLU A 174 -14.74 -0.91 -0.95
C GLU A 174 -14.09 0.49 -0.81
N ASP A 175 -13.04 0.61 -0.01
CA ASP A 175 -12.29 1.86 0.11
C ASP A 175 -11.52 2.16 -1.19
N VAL A 176 -10.95 1.14 -1.84
CA VAL A 176 -10.31 1.27 -3.17
C VAL A 176 -11.32 1.78 -4.21
N LYS A 177 -12.51 1.18 -4.26
CA LYS A 177 -13.57 1.58 -5.17
C LYS A 177 -14.05 3.01 -4.91
N TYR A 178 -14.19 3.37 -3.64
CA TYR A 178 -14.60 4.71 -3.26
C TYR A 178 -13.59 5.77 -3.73
N LEU A 179 -12.30 5.57 -3.44
CA LEU A 179 -11.23 6.48 -3.86
C LEU A 179 -11.08 6.55 -5.38
N TRP A 180 -11.28 5.43 -6.08
CA TRP A 180 -11.32 5.44 -7.54
C TRP A 180 -12.44 6.33 -8.08
N GLY A 181 -13.65 6.22 -7.52
CA GLY A 181 -14.78 7.07 -7.93
C GLY A 181 -14.47 8.56 -7.72
N GLU A 182 -13.87 8.92 -6.57
CA GLU A 182 -13.49 10.30 -6.27
C GLU A 182 -12.39 10.80 -7.23
N LEU A 183 -11.39 9.97 -7.52
CA LEU A 183 -10.30 10.31 -8.44
C LEU A 183 -10.80 10.49 -9.88
N ALA A 184 -11.65 9.60 -10.36
CA ALA A 184 -12.22 9.66 -11.71
C ALA A 184 -13.09 10.90 -11.92
N ASP A 185 -13.83 11.30 -10.88
CA ASP A 185 -14.70 12.49 -10.92
C ASP A 185 -13.92 13.82 -10.90
N VAL A 186 -12.85 13.90 -10.10
CA VAL A 186 -12.09 15.15 -9.91
C VAL A 186 -10.99 15.32 -10.96
N SER A 187 -10.39 14.21 -11.41
CA SER A 187 -9.38 14.14 -12.48
C SER A 187 -8.29 15.21 -12.40
N PRO A 188 -7.33 15.12 -11.46
CA PRO A 188 -6.30 16.14 -11.26
C PRO A 188 -5.34 16.23 -12.45
N ASP A 189 -4.97 15.10 -13.04
CA ASP A 189 -4.20 14.96 -14.26
C ASP A 189 -4.33 13.53 -14.80
N ALA A 190 -4.02 13.36 -16.10
CA ALA A 190 -4.17 12.08 -16.79
C ALA A 190 -3.26 10.98 -16.24
N ALA A 191 -2.05 11.32 -15.78
CA ALA A 191 -1.10 10.34 -15.24
C ALA A 191 -1.61 9.78 -13.90
N THR A 192 -2.04 10.62 -12.98
CA THR A 192 -2.62 10.21 -11.69
C THR A 192 -3.88 9.35 -11.89
N VAL A 193 -4.73 9.71 -12.87
CA VAL A 193 -5.92 8.91 -13.20
C VAL A 193 -5.52 7.54 -13.77
N ALA A 194 -4.50 7.48 -14.64
CA ALA A 194 -4.02 6.23 -15.20
C ALA A 194 -3.44 5.30 -14.12
N GLU A 195 -2.63 5.85 -13.19
CA GLU A 195 -2.12 5.09 -12.03
C GLU A 195 -3.26 4.54 -11.18
N GLY A 196 -4.24 5.37 -10.82
CA GLY A 196 -5.40 4.94 -10.05
C GLY A 196 -6.23 3.86 -10.76
N LYS A 197 -6.38 3.97 -12.09
CA LYS A 197 -7.06 2.98 -12.93
C LYS A 197 -6.36 1.62 -12.85
N ILE A 198 -5.02 1.61 -12.92
CA ILE A 198 -4.22 0.39 -12.78
C ILE A 198 -4.41 -0.25 -11.41
N VAL A 199 -4.34 0.53 -10.32
CA VAL A 199 -4.54 0.02 -8.96
C VAL A 199 -5.97 -0.52 -8.79
N TYR A 200 -6.96 0.18 -9.34
CA TYR A 200 -8.35 -0.28 -9.30
C TYR A 200 -8.54 -1.60 -10.06
N ALA A 201 -7.95 -1.74 -11.26
CA ALA A 201 -7.96 -2.99 -12.00
C ALA A 201 -7.28 -4.14 -11.21
N ASN A 202 -6.11 -3.86 -10.62
CA ASN A 202 -5.38 -4.83 -9.80
C ASN A 202 -6.20 -5.31 -8.59
N SER A 203 -7.05 -4.45 -8.02
CA SER A 203 -7.91 -4.87 -6.91
C SER A 203 -8.90 -5.98 -7.29
N PHE A 204 -9.34 -6.04 -8.54
CA PHE A 204 -10.16 -7.15 -9.05
C PHE A 204 -9.33 -8.38 -9.39
N ALA A 205 -8.11 -8.21 -9.88
CA ALA A 205 -7.19 -9.31 -10.12
C ALA A 205 -6.84 -10.05 -8.83
N ASP A 206 -6.58 -9.31 -7.74
CA ASP A 206 -6.32 -9.88 -6.41
C ASP A 206 -7.52 -10.66 -5.84
N GLN A 207 -8.74 -10.30 -6.25
CA GLN A 207 -9.97 -11.02 -5.92
C GLN A 207 -10.25 -12.20 -6.88
N GLY A 208 -9.35 -12.49 -7.84
CA GLY A 208 -9.52 -13.53 -8.86
C GLY A 208 -10.46 -13.16 -10.01
N ASN A 209 -10.97 -11.93 -10.06
CA ASN A 209 -11.87 -11.46 -11.11
C ASN A 209 -11.08 -10.83 -12.28
N TYR A 210 -10.31 -11.67 -12.97
CA TYR A 210 -9.48 -11.26 -14.11
C TYR A 210 -10.27 -10.65 -15.27
N PRO A 211 -11.45 -11.16 -15.67
CA PRO A 211 -12.23 -10.55 -16.75
C PRO A 211 -12.57 -9.09 -16.45
N LYS A 212 -12.97 -8.80 -15.21
CA LYS A 212 -13.27 -7.42 -14.80
C LYS A 212 -12.02 -6.54 -14.74
N ALA A 213 -10.90 -7.08 -14.27
CA ALA A 213 -9.62 -6.36 -14.24
C ALA A 213 -9.19 -5.94 -15.65
N ILE A 214 -9.29 -6.85 -16.64
CA ILE A 214 -8.95 -6.59 -18.05
C ILE A 214 -9.89 -5.54 -18.66
N ASN A 215 -11.18 -5.62 -18.38
CA ASN A 215 -12.15 -4.65 -18.93
C ASN A 215 -11.97 -3.23 -18.38
N ILE A 216 -11.33 -3.07 -17.23
CA ILE A 216 -11.02 -1.77 -16.66
C ILE A 216 -9.81 -1.14 -17.35
N LEU A 217 -8.79 -1.91 -17.74
CA LEU A 217 -7.58 -1.41 -18.40
C LEU A 217 -7.83 -1.03 -19.84
#